data_70871d6e1bdcca82b348f6e90f4499c0
#
_entry.id   70871d6e1bdcca82b348f6e90f4499c0
#
_cell.length_a   1.000
_cell.length_b   1.000
_cell.length_c   1.000
_cell.angle_alpha   90.00
_cell.angle_beta   90.00
_cell.angle_gamma   90.00
#
_symmetry.space_group_name_H-M   'P 1'
#
loop_
_entity.id
_entity.type
_entity.pdbx_description
1 polymer ?
#
loop_
_entity_poly.entity_id
_entity_poly.type
_entity_poly.pdbx_seq_one_letter_code
_entity_poly.pdbx_strand_id
1 'polypeptide(L)'
;MREKNQNEIENLEREIEKQQRNVSFDTKEYTIEIIVQKYLSEIDNEQNEFFVPEYQREFVWDTLRQSRFIESLMIGLPIPYIFLAETSKGRYEIVDGSQRIRTLAAFLNDELVIKGLEKIKDLNKLCFSDLDISRQRKFKNISLKMIVLSERTTDETKNDIFERINRGSDLLKDMEYRKGIYKGKFNDFLYKLAQNELYVKLTPIAKWLINRQEREELLLRFFAFSEWYPSFSDSSGISKQLDNYMKEKNEEFKDALEQEMTERFNITMEFVKKCYPYGFAKNTKTKQVARPYFEALSVGAYLALKENPNLIITKESAEKLLTDPQFIASVSGRYQTHRAKTIRARIDFVKDGLKQYGYVECKK
;
A
#
# COMPACT_ATOMS: atom_id res chain seq x y z
N MET A 1 12.09 12.23 44.13
CA MET A 1 11.30 13.00 43.15
C MET A 1 11.96 14.34 43.01
N ARG A 2 12.26 14.77 41.77
CA ARG A 2 12.87 16.07 41.51
C ARG A 2 11.75 17.11 41.66
N GLU A 3 11.83 18.02 42.65
CA GLU A 3 10.93 19.16 42.74
C GLU A 3 11.14 20.04 41.50
N LYS A 4 10.10 20.19 40.68
CA LYS A 4 10.14 21.07 39.53
C LYS A 4 9.91 22.51 39.99
N ASN A 5 10.68 23.43 39.45
CA ASN A 5 10.53 24.85 39.66
C ASN A 5 9.22 25.34 39.01
N GLN A 6 8.58 26.38 39.59
CA GLN A 6 7.33 26.98 39.11
C GLN A 6 7.43 27.38 37.61
N ASN A 7 8.54 27.91 37.16
CA ASN A 7 8.82 28.29 35.78
C ASN A 7 8.86 27.05 34.83
N GLU A 8 9.36 25.89 35.31
CA GLU A 8 9.38 24.64 34.55
C GLU A 8 7.95 24.12 34.36
N ILE A 9 7.09 24.27 35.37
CA ILE A 9 5.68 23.86 35.30
C ILE A 9 4.91 24.75 34.31
N GLU A 10 5.09 26.07 34.38
CA GLU A 10 4.44 27.03 33.47
C GLU A 10 4.88 26.83 32.02
N ASN A 11 6.15 26.54 31.77
CA ASN A 11 6.65 26.26 30.45
C ASN A 11 6.06 24.94 29.89
N LEU A 12 5.94 23.91 30.76
CA LEU A 12 5.31 22.65 30.38
C LEU A 12 3.84 22.84 30.00
N GLU A 13 3.07 23.59 30.80
CA GLU A 13 1.66 23.86 30.49
C GLU A 13 1.50 24.65 29.16
N ARG A 14 2.35 25.63 28.91
CA ARG A 14 2.34 26.36 27.61
C ARG A 14 2.64 25.43 26.43
N GLU A 15 3.57 24.49 26.61
CA GLU A 15 3.90 23.52 25.57
C GLU A 15 2.74 22.55 25.34
N ILE A 16 2.10 22.05 26.40
CA ILE A 16 0.89 21.21 26.32
C ILE A 16 -0.23 21.95 25.59
N GLU A 17 -0.55 23.18 25.99
CA GLU A 17 -1.59 23.99 25.34
C GLU A 17 -1.28 24.24 23.86
N LYS A 18 -0.01 24.50 23.52
CA LYS A 18 0.40 24.67 22.13
C LYS A 18 0.16 23.41 21.31
N GLN A 19 0.49 22.24 21.85
CA GLN A 19 0.25 20.96 21.17
C GLN A 19 -1.24 20.64 21.05
N GLN A 20 -2.04 20.93 22.09
CA GLN A 20 -3.49 20.74 22.06
C GLN A 20 -4.17 21.57 20.96
N ARG A 21 -3.72 22.80 20.72
CA ARG A 21 -4.26 23.67 19.65
C ARG A 21 -3.96 23.16 18.25
N ASN A 22 -2.96 22.32 18.08
CA ASN A 22 -2.59 21.72 16.80
C ASN A 22 -3.44 20.51 16.43
N VAL A 23 -4.26 19.99 17.35
CA VAL A 23 -5.11 18.82 17.13
C VAL A 23 -6.57 19.30 17.07
N SER A 24 -7.15 19.23 15.88
CA SER A 24 -8.57 19.53 15.66
C SER A 24 -9.22 18.32 14.98
N PHE A 25 -10.26 17.79 15.58
CA PHE A 25 -11.03 16.66 15.04
C PHE A 25 -12.51 16.82 15.27
N ASP A 26 -13.29 16.13 14.47
CA ASP A 26 -14.74 16.00 14.58
C ASP A 26 -15.13 14.52 14.58
N THR A 27 -16.30 14.19 15.10
CA THR A 27 -16.85 12.83 15.09
C THR A 27 -18.04 12.78 14.17
N LYS A 28 -17.96 11.92 13.13
CA LYS A 28 -19.04 11.71 12.17
C LYS A 28 -19.54 10.27 12.25
N GLU A 29 -20.81 10.05 11.94
CA GLU A 29 -21.37 8.72 11.77
C GLU A 29 -21.92 8.58 10.36
N TYR A 30 -21.53 7.49 9.70
CA TYR A 30 -22.05 7.14 8.39
C TYR A 30 -22.54 5.70 8.37
N THR A 31 -23.63 5.46 7.64
CA THR A 31 -24.06 4.10 7.36
C THR A 31 -23.07 3.38 6.46
N ILE A 32 -23.03 2.04 6.53
CA ILE A 32 -22.18 1.22 5.68
C ILE A 32 -22.38 1.55 4.20
N GLU A 33 -23.64 1.73 3.77
CA GLU A 33 -23.96 2.09 2.38
C GLU A 33 -23.27 3.38 1.94
N ILE A 34 -23.36 4.43 2.75
CA ILE A 34 -22.73 5.73 2.47
C ILE A 34 -21.20 5.62 2.48
N ILE A 35 -20.64 4.87 3.41
CA ILE A 35 -19.17 4.64 3.48
C ILE A 35 -18.67 3.98 2.19
N VAL A 36 -19.36 2.92 1.76
CA VAL A 36 -18.98 2.18 0.55
C VAL A 36 -19.20 3.04 -0.70
N GLN A 37 -20.28 3.80 -0.78
CA GLN A 37 -20.53 4.74 -1.87
C GLN A 37 -19.42 5.78 -1.99
N LYS A 38 -19.05 6.46 -0.88
CA LYS A 38 -17.97 7.47 -0.86
C LYS A 38 -16.60 6.89 -1.18
N TYR A 39 -16.40 5.62 -0.88
CA TYR A 39 -15.15 4.92 -1.19
C TYR A 39 -15.08 4.49 -2.65
N LEU A 40 -16.16 3.97 -3.24
CA LEU A 40 -16.16 3.41 -4.59
C LEU A 40 -16.47 4.43 -5.69
N SER A 41 -17.24 5.49 -5.39
CA SER A 41 -17.55 6.51 -6.39
C SER A 41 -16.28 7.15 -6.94
N GLU A 42 -16.10 7.11 -8.25
CA GLU A 42 -14.93 7.66 -8.96
C GLU A 42 -13.56 7.09 -8.54
N ILE A 43 -13.55 5.87 -7.97
CA ILE A 43 -12.32 5.23 -7.52
C ILE A 43 -11.34 4.99 -8.69
N ASP A 44 -11.85 4.76 -9.88
CA ASP A 44 -11.05 4.52 -11.07
C ASP A 44 -10.30 5.77 -11.54
N ASN A 45 -10.87 6.94 -11.29
CA ASN A 45 -10.27 8.22 -11.57
C ASN A 45 -9.44 8.76 -10.40
N GLU A 46 -9.34 7.98 -9.30
CA GLU A 46 -8.71 8.41 -8.04
C GLU A 46 -9.31 9.71 -7.47
N GLN A 47 -10.62 9.97 -7.73
CA GLN A 47 -11.34 11.13 -7.25
C GLN A 47 -12.38 10.80 -6.17
N ASN A 48 -12.42 9.56 -5.72
CA ASN A 48 -13.30 9.11 -4.65
C ASN A 48 -13.15 9.96 -3.38
N GLU A 49 -14.27 10.22 -2.71
CA GLU A 49 -14.29 11.09 -1.52
C GLU A 49 -13.50 10.46 -0.35
N PHE A 50 -13.69 9.16 -0.10
CA PHE A 50 -12.88 8.39 0.85
C PHE A 50 -11.81 7.64 0.09
N PHE A 51 -10.54 7.94 0.32
CA PHE A 51 -9.46 7.30 -0.40
C PHE A 51 -8.41 6.69 0.52
N VAL A 52 -7.85 5.59 0.08
CA VAL A 52 -6.70 4.96 0.74
C VAL A 52 -5.43 5.60 0.18
N PRO A 53 -4.59 6.20 1.03
CA PRO A 53 -3.34 6.77 0.58
C PRO A 53 -2.41 5.70 0.00
N GLU A 54 -1.52 6.10 -0.90
CA GLU A 54 -0.66 5.17 -1.66
C GLU A 54 0.16 4.23 -0.78
N TYR A 55 0.60 4.72 0.37
CA TYR A 55 1.39 3.95 1.33
C TYR A 55 0.59 2.88 2.11
N GLN A 56 -0.76 2.92 2.05
CA GLN A 56 -1.65 1.94 2.69
C GLN A 56 -2.40 1.06 1.70
N ARG A 57 -2.10 1.14 0.41
CA ARG A 57 -2.89 0.44 -0.63
C ARG A 57 -2.82 -1.07 -0.57
N GLU A 58 -1.90 -1.65 0.18
CA GLU A 58 -1.85 -3.09 0.36
C GLU A 58 -3.05 -3.59 1.18
N PHE A 59 -3.73 -4.63 0.67
CA PHE A 59 -4.81 -5.30 1.38
C PHE A 59 -4.26 -6.56 2.04
N VAL A 60 -4.22 -6.58 3.37
CA VAL A 60 -3.52 -7.61 4.16
C VAL A 60 -4.48 -8.63 4.77
N TRP A 61 -5.77 -8.29 4.95
CA TRP A 61 -6.71 -9.20 5.59
C TRP A 61 -7.00 -10.41 4.71
N ASP A 62 -6.79 -11.61 5.25
CA ASP A 62 -7.26 -12.85 4.63
C ASP A 62 -8.79 -12.96 4.68
N THR A 63 -9.34 -13.91 3.93
CA THR A 63 -10.79 -14.09 3.82
C THR A 63 -11.44 -14.45 5.16
N LEU A 64 -10.74 -15.16 6.05
CA LEU A 64 -11.28 -15.51 7.37
C LEU A 64 -11.43 -14.27 8.25
N ARG A 65 -10.44 -13.39 8.27
CA ARG A 65 -10.49 -12.14 9.03
C ARG A 65 -11.56 -11.20 8.49
N GLN A 66 -11.71 -11.11 7.17
CA GLN A 66 -12.80 -10.38 6.51
C GLN A 66 -14.17 -10.94 6.91
N SER A 67 -14.35 -12.26 6.82
CA SER A 67 -15.59 -12.93 7.18
C SER A 67 -15.99 -12.69 8.65
N ARG A 68 -15.02 -12.80 9.57
CA ARG A 68 -15.24 -12.50 11.00
C ARG A 68 -15.61 -11.04 11.27
N PHE A 69 -15.07 -10.12 10.49
CA PHE A 69 -15.46 -8.71 10.60
C PHE A 69 -16.90 -8.50 10.14
N ILE A 70 -17.32 -9.09 9.03
CA ILE A 70 -18.72 -9.07 8.57
C ILE A 70 -19.65 -9.72 9.61
N GLU A 71 -19.27 -10.88 10.15
CA GLU A 71 -20.00 -11.54 11.24
C GLU A 71 -20.16 -10.63 12.47
N SER A 72 -19.09 -9.94 12.87
CA SER A 72 -19.11 -9.01 14.01
C SER A 72 -20.15 -7.90 13.82
N LEU A 73 -20.24 -7.34 12.63
CA LEU A 73 -21.25 -6.34 12.26
C LEU A 73 -22.67 -6.92 12.27
N MET A 74 -22.85 -8.13 11.76
CA MET A 74 -24.14 -8.84 11.75
C MET A 74 -24.67 -9.13 13.15
N ILE A 75 -23.77 -9.43 14.10
CA ILE A 75 -24.08 -9.69 15.51
C ILE A 75 -24.30 -8.39 16.29
N GLY A 76 -23.83 -7.25 15.77
CA GLY A 76 -23.89 -5.95 16.44
C GLY A 76 -22.77 -5.73 17.45
N LEU A 77 -21.62 -6.37 17.29
CA LEU A 77 -20.46 -6.10 18.14
C LEU A 77 -19.90 -4.69 17.87
N PRO A 78 -19.40 -4.00 18.92
CA PRO A 78 -18.80 -2.68 18.74
C PRO A 78 -17.54 -2.78 17.86
N ILE A 79 -17.48 -1.90 16.86
CA ILE A 79 -16.36 -1.81 15.93
C ILE A 79 -15.50 -0.60 16.33
N PRO A 80 -14.17 -0.73 16.36
CA PRO A 80 -13.28 0.39 16.59
C PRO A 80 -13.50 1.53 15.59
N TYR A 81 -13.36 2.77 16.03
CA TYR A 81 -13.50 3.95 15.17
C TYR A 81 -12.62 3.87 13.93
N ILE A 82 -13.12 4.42 12.85
CA ILE A 82 -12.35 4.66 11.63
C ILE A 82 -11.77 6.06 11.73
N PHE A 83 -10.51 6.24 11.38
CA PHE A 83 -9.85 7.53 11.41
C PHE A 83 -9.65 8.05 9.99
N LEU A 84 -10.11 9.26 9.77
CA LEU A 84 -10.03 9.99 8.51
C LEU A 84 -9.25 11.29 8.72
N ALA A 85 -8.57 11.78 7.68
CA ALA A 85 -7.98 13.12 7.66
C ALA A 85 -8.55 13.89 6.47
N GLU A 86 -9.13 15.04 6.75
CA GLU A 86 -9.64 15.94 5.71
C GLU A 86 -8.48 16.60 4.95
N THR A 87 -8.62 16.66 3.63
CA THR A 87 -7.67 17.32 2.74
C THR A 87 -8.21 18.69 2.33
N SER A 88 -7.34 19.58 1.86
CA SER A 88 -7.70 20.91 1.34
C SER A 88 -8.67 20.88 0.15
N LYS A 89 -8.91 19.70 -0.43
CA LYS A 89 -9.88 19.49 -1.52
C LYS A 89 -11.22 18.92 -1.04
N GLY A 90 -11.46 18.86 0.26
CA GLY A 90 -12.67 18.30 0.85
C GLY A 90 -12.80 16.77 0.72
N ARG A 91 -11.71 16.07 0.38
CA ARG A 91 -11.65 14.61 0.38
C ARG A 91 -11.09 14.11 1.70
N TYR A 92 -11.34 12.85 2.01
CA TYR A 92 -10.93 12.23 3.27
C TYR A 92 -9.95 11.10 3.02
N GLU A 93 -8.74 11.29 3.50
CA GLU A 93 -7.71 10.24 3.56
C GLU A 93 -8.03 9.26 4.69
N ILE A 94 -8.07 7.97 4.40
CA ILE A 94 -8.29 6.93 5.41
C ILE A 94 -6.98 6.70 6.16
N VAL A 95 -6.91 7.19 7.41
CA VAL A 95 -5.75 7.07 8.30
C VAL A 95 -5.69 5.69 8.94
N ASP A 96 -6.83 5.20 9.47
CA ASP A 96 -7.01 3.82 9.95
C ASP A 96 -8.39 3.30 9.58
N GLY A 97 -8.48 1.99 9.39
CA GLY A 97 -9.72 1.32 8.98
C GLY A 97 -9.83 1.03 7.48
N SER A 98 -8.76 1.24 6.70
CA SER A 98 -8.74 0.94 5.26
C SER A 98 -9.13 -0.51 4.95
N GLN A 99 -8.66 -1.48 5.73
CA GLN A 99 -9.01 -2.90 5.58
C GLN A 99 -10.50 -3.15 5.84
N ARG A 100 -11.09 -2.45 6.82
CA ARG A 100 -12.51 -2.53 7.16
C ARG A 100 -13.38 -1.98 6.04
N ILE A 101 -13.09 -0.77 5.55
CA ILE A 101 -13.84 -0.14 4.44
C ILE A 101 -13.76 -1.00 3.18
N ARG A 102 -12.58 -1.49 2.83
CA ARG A 102 -12.39 -2.35 1.65
C ARG A 102 -13.12 -3.68 1.78
N THR A 103 -13.19 -4.24 2.99
CA THR A 103 -13.98 -5.45 3.26
C THR A 103 -15.47 -5.19 3.09
N LEU A 104 -15.98 -4.06 3.57
CA LEU A 104 -17.38 -3.65 3.37
C LEU A 104 -17.69 -3.49 1.88
N ALA A 105 -16.82 -2.81 1.13
CA ALA A 105 -16.99 -2.63 -0.30
C ALA A 105 -17.00 -3.98 -1.05
N ALA A 106 -16.06 -4.86 -0.72
CA ALA A 106 -16.01 -6.19 -1.32
C ALA A 106 -17.24 -7.04 -1.00
N PHE A 107 -17.77 -6.94 0.22
CA PHE A 107 -18.96 -7.69 0.60
C PHE A 107 -20.21 -7.16 -0.10
N LEU A 108 -20.45 -5.84 -0.11
CA LEU A 108 -21.60 -5.25 -0.77
C LEU A 108 -21.61 -5.46 -2.30
N ASN A 109 -20.45 -5.66 -2.91
CA ASN A 109 -20.29 -5.91 -4.35
C ASN A 109 -20.21 -7.40 -4.72
N ASP A 110 -20.53 -8.30 -3.78
CA ASP A 110 -20.46 -9.76 -3.98
C ASP A 110 -19.04 -10.30 -4.35
N GLU A 111 -18.01 -9.53 -4.05
CA GLU A 111 -16.61 -9.93 -4.28
C GLU A 111 -16.04 -10.76 -3.12
N LEU A 112 -16.69 -10.74 -1.96
CA LEU A 112 -16.34 -11.50 -0.76
C LEU A 112 -17.35 -12.59 -0.49
N VAL A 113 -16.92 -13.84 -0.61
CA VAL A 113 -17.66 -15.03 -0.16
C VAL A 113 -17.27 -15.35 1.27
N ILE A 114 -18.22 -15.36 2.17
CA ILE A 114 -18.01 -15.64 3.60
C ILE A 114 -17.53 -17.07 3.82
N LYS A 115 -16.52 -17.25 4.68
CA LYS A 115 -16.03 -18.60 5.02
C LYS A 115 -15.37 -18.67 6.40
N GLY A 116 -15.38 -19.87 6.98
CA GLY A 116 -14.66 -20.17 8.23
C GLY A 116 -15.30 -19.60 9.48
N LEU A 117 -16.59 -19.25 9.44
CA LEU A 117 -17.34 -18.80 10.60
C LEU A 117 -17.82 -19.96 11.44
N GLU A 118 -17.74 -19.79 12.76
CA GLU A 118 -18.17 -20.77 13.75
C GLU A 118 -19.46 -20.35 14.48
N LYS A 119 -19.72 -19.05 14.61
CA LYS A 119 -20.91 -18.53 15.32
C LYS A 119 -22.14 -18.54 14.43
N ILE A 120 -22.05 -17.99 13.22
CA ILE A 120 -23.14 -17.99 12.25
C ILE A 120 -22.74 -18.87 11.08
N LYS A 121 -22.77 -20.19 11.29
CA LYS A 121 -22.31 -21.19 10.31
C LYS A 121 -23.02 -21.09 8.96
N ASP A 122 -24.31 -20.74 8.98
CA ASP A 122 -25.13 -20.63 7.78
C ASP A 122 -24.78 -19.44 6.87
N LEU A 123 -23.95 -18.50 7.35
CA LEU A 123 -23.38 -17.46 6.50
C LEU A 123 -22.23 -17.98 5.63
N ASN A 124 -21.62 -19.10 5.96
CA ASN A 124 -20.52 -19.63 5.16
C ASN A 124 -20.99 -19.95 3.74
N LYS A 125 -20.19 -19.58 2.77
CA LYS A 125 -20.39 -19.72 1.32
C LYS A 125 -21.41 -18.73 0.72
N LEU A 126 -21.94 -17.79 1.51
CA LEU A 126 -22.84 -16.76 1.01
C LEU A 126 -22.09 -15.48 0.66
N CYS A 127 -22.62 -14.77 -0.36
CA CYS A 127 -22.31 -13.40 -0.70
C CYS A 127 -23.39 -12.46 -0.12
N PHE A 128 -23.25 -11.16 -0.32
CA PHE A 128 -24.21 -10.18 0.17
C PHE A 128 -25.58 -10.32 -0.52
N SER A 129 -25.62 -10.57 -1.82
CA SER A 129 -26.84 -10.76 -2.60
C SER A 129 -27.63 -12.03 -2.21
N ASP A 130 -26.98 -13.02 -1.59
CA ASP A 130 -27.63 -14.24 -1.11
C ASP A 130 -28.45 -14.00 0.18
N LEU A 131 -28.27 -12.87 0.84
CA LEU A 131 -29.01 -12.53 2.05
C LEU A 131 -30.42 -12.09 1.73
N ASP A 132 -31.36 -12.38 2.65
CA ASP A 132 -32.72 -11.81 2.57
C ASP A 132 -32.68 -10.28 2.44
N ILE A 133 -33.58 -9.73 1.64
CA ILE A 133 -33.67 -8.27 1.36
C ILE A 133 -33.77 -7.42 2.63
N SER A 134 -34.52 -7.89 3.65
CA SER A 134 -34.62 -7.22 4.95
C SER A 134 -33.25 -7.20 5.66
N ARG A 135 -32.47 -8.31 5.57
CA ARG A 135 -31.14 -8.40 6.16
C ARG A 135 -30.15 -7.48 5.42
N GLN A 136 -30.20 -7.45 4.09
CA GLN A 136 -29.39 -6.54 3.29
C GLN A 136 -29.62 -5.08 3.69
N ARG A 137 -30.89 -4.65 3.81
CA ARG A 137 -31.25 -3.30 4.24
C ARG A 137 -30.75 -2.99 5.66
N LYS A 138 -30.94 -3.92 6.61
CA LYS A 138 -30.44 -3.76 7.98
C LYS A 138 -28.91 -3.62 8.00
N PHE A 139 -28.18 -4.42 7.23
CA PHE A 139 -26.72 -4.36 7.15
C PHE A 139 -26.24 -3.03 6.56
N LYS A 140 -26.82 -2.57 5.46
CA LYS A 140 -26.51 -1.29 4.83
C LYS A 140 -26.70 -0.09 5.76
N ASN A 141 -27.69 -0.17 6.65
CA ASN A 141 -28.04 0.88 7.61
C ASN A 141 -27.26 0.84 8.93
N ILE A 142 -26.35 -0.12 9.13
CA ILE A 142 -25.44 -0.11 10.30
C ILE A 142 -24.58 1.15 10.23
N SER A 143 -24.58 1.96 11.28
CA SER A 143 -23.75 3.17 11.39
C SER A 143 -22.39 2.83 12.00
N LEU A 144 -21.34 3.38 11.42
CA LEU A 144 -19.98 3.31 11.94
C LEU A 144 -19.50 4.71 12.33
N LYS A 145 -18.84 4.79 13.49
CA LYS A 145 -18.26 6.04 13.99
C LYS A 145 -16.90 6.30 13.36
N MET A 146 -16.68 7.54 12.97
CA MET A 146 -15.45 8.01 12.36
C MET A 146 -14.94 9.25 13.09
N ILE A 147 -13.64 9.31 13.33
CA ILE A 147 -12.94 10.50 13.80
C ILE A 147 -12.29 11.14 12.58
N VAL A 148 -12.62 12.40 12.33
CA VAL A 148 -12.15 13.17 11.18
C VAL A 148 -11.19 14.24 11.66
N LEU A 149 -9.91 14.10 11.36
CA LEU A 149 -8.90 15.12 11.60
C LEU A 149 -9.12 16.28 10.61
N SER A 150 -9.18 17.50 11.12
CA SER A 150 -9.36 18.70 10.31
C SER A 150 -8.20 18.93 9.35
N GLU A 151 -8.46 19.54 8.20
CA GLU A 151 -7.41 20.00 7.27
C GLU A 151 -6.38 20.93 7.90
N ARG A 152 -6.77 21.64 8.97
CA ARG A 152 -5.88 22.55 9.75
C ARG A 152 -4.82 21.80 10.55
N THR A 153 -5.01 20.49 10.78
CA THR A 153 -4.01 19.65 11.46
C THR A 153 -2.78 19.52 10.57
N THR A 154 -1.61 19.87 11.10
CA THR A 154 -0.36 19.81 10.32
C THR A 154 -0.05 18.37 9.88
N ASP A 155 0.65 18.21 8.77
CA ASP A 155 1.06 16.88 8.28
C ASP A 155 1.93 16.13 9.31
N GLU A 156 2.72 16.86 10.11
CA GLU A 156 3.50 16.29 11.20
C GLU A 156 2.60 15.72 12.30
N THR A 157 1.57 16.46 12.71
CA THR A 157 0.60 16.02 13.72
C THR A 157 -0.26 14.85 13.19
N LYS A 158 -0.68 14.89 11.91
CA LYS A 158 -1.38 13.78 11.26
C LYS A 158 -0.53 12.51 11.29
N ASN A 159 0.75 12.61 10.95
CA ASN A 159 1.68 11.49 10.97
C ASN A 159 1.93 10.95 12.39
N ASP A 160 2.06 11.83 13.40
CA ASP A 160 2.21 11.41 14.80
C ASP A 160 0.95 10.67 15.31
N ILE A 161 -0.23 11.20 15.01
CA ILE A 161 -1.52 10.54 15.33
C ILE A 161 -1.61 9.20 14.61
N PHE A 162 -1.24 9.15 13.32
CA PHE A 162 -1.20 7.92 12.54
C PHE A 162 -0.27 6.87 13.18
N GLU A 163 0.95 7.26 13.56
CA GLU A 163 1.87 6.37 14.26
C GLU A 163 1.28 5.85 15.57
N ARG A 164 0.68 6.71 16.40
CA ARG A 164 0.13 6.34 17.71
C ARG A 164 -1.08 5.43 17.60
N ILE A 165 -1.98 5.70 16.65
CA ILE A 165 -3.16 4.84 16.39
C ILE A 165 -2.71 3.47 15.88
N ASN A 166 -1.77 3.42 14.95
CA ASN A 166 -1.26 2.16 14.42
C ASN A 166 -0.33 1.42 15.41
N ARG A 167 0.34 2.14 16.34
CA ARG A 167 1.14 1.53 17.42
C ARG A 167 0.28 0.85 18.50
N GLY A 168 -0.99 1.16 18.59
CA GLY A 168 -1.93 0.46 19.49
C GLY A 168 -2.18 -1.00 19.08
N SER A 169 -1.87 -1.36 17.83
CA SER A 169 -1.62 -2.72 17.38
C SER A 169 -0.12 -2.83 17.08
N ASP A 170 0.65 -3.20 18.05
CA ASP A 170 2.13 -3.29 18.08
C ASP A 170 2.68 -4.35 17.11
N LEU A 171 2.14 -4.39 15.90
CA LEU A 171 2.61 -5.23 14.81
C LEU A 171 3.70 -4.46 14.07
N LEU A 172 4.94 -4.89 14.28
CA LEU A 172 6.06 -4.57 13.40
C LEU A 172 5.60 -4.70 11.96
N LYS A 173 5.93 -3.72 11.09
CA LYS A 173 5.71 -3.92 9.65
C LYS A 173 6.52 -5.11 9.18
N ASP A 174 6.05 -5.76 8.14
CA ASP A 174 6.65 -6.98 7.60
C ASP A 174 8.17 -6.89 7.45
N MET A 175 8.69 -5.77 6.95
CA MET A 175 10.14 -5.62 6.77
C MET A 175 10.89 -5.37 8.08
N GLU A 176 10.31 -4.69 9.06
CA GLU A 176 10.90 -4.55 10.42
C GLU A 176 10.98 -5.91 11.11
N TYR A 177 9.94 -6.73 10.97
CA TYR A 177 9.91 -8.11 11.45
C TYR A 177 10.97 -8.96 10.75
N ARG A 178 11.05 -8.88 9.40
CA ARG A 178 12.04 -9.61 8.59
C ARG A 178 13.46 -9.27 9.00
N LYS A 179 13.76 -7.99 9.25
CA LYS A 179 15.09 -7.56 9.72
C LYS A 179 15.53 -8.26 10.99
N GLY A 180 14.61 -8.45 11.92
CA GLY A 180 14.89 -9.11 13.21
C GLY A 180 15.16 -10.61 13.04
N ILE A 181 14.39 -11.28 12.20
CA ILE A 181 14.35 -12.74 12.08
C ILE A 181 15.29 -13.26 10.99
N TYR A 182 15.31 -12.64 9.81
CA TYR A 182 16.08 -13.12 8.67
C TYR A 182 17.40 -12.36 8.51
N LYS A 183 18.25 -12.41 9.52
CA LYS A 183 19.61 -11.86 9.47
C LYS A 183 20.45 -12.66 8.48
N GLY A 184 21.22 -11.98 7.61
CA GLY A 184 22.11 -12.63 6.65
C GLY A 184 22.59 -11.67 5.56
N LYS A 185 23.50 -12.17 4.72
CA LYS A 185 24.16 -11.37 3.67
C LYS A 185 23.16 -10.74 2.68
N PHE A 186 22.08 -11.45 2.32
CA PHE A 186 21.06 -10.91 1.43
C PHE A 186 20.30 -9.75 2.08
N ASN A 187 19.97 -9.88 3.36
CA ASN A 187 19.34 -8.77 4.09
C ASN A 187 20.26 -7.53 4.11
N ASP A 188 21.56 -7.70 4.43
CA ASP A 188 22.54 -6.61 4.42
C ASP A 188 22.70 -5.97 3.02
N PHE A 189 22.64 -6.79 1.98
CA PHE A 189 22.63 -6.33 0.58
C PHE A 189 21.42 -5.44 0.27
N LEU A 190 20.20 -5.82 0.67
CA LEU A 190 19.01 -4.98 0.49
C LEU A 190 19.16 -3.63 1.19
N TYR A 191 19.68 -3.62 2.43
CA TYR A 191 19.94 -2.38 3.18
C TYR A 191 20.98 -1.49 2.51
N LYS A 192 22.03 -2.07 1.95
CA LYS A 192 23.06 -1.35 1.17
C LYS A 192 22.47 -0.72 -0.08
N LEU A 193 21.66 -1.47 -0.85
CA LEU A 193 21.00 -0.95 -2.05
C LEU A 193 19.95 0.12 -1.74
N ALA A 194 19.25 0.01 -0.62
CA ALA A 194 18.25 0.99 -0.19
C ALA A 194 18.84 2.39 0.08
N GLN A 195 20.17 2.47 0.28
CA GLN A 195 20.91 3.71 0.47
C GLN A 195 21.55 4.23 -0.83
N ASN A 196 21.40 3.52 -1.95
CA ASN A 196 21.93 3.94 -3.24
C ASN A 196 21.33 5.29 -3.65
N GLU A 197 22.18 6.28 -3.97
CA GLU A 197 21.75 7.66 -4.24
C GLU A 197 20.76 7.76 -5.41
N LEU A 198 20.97 7.00 -6.48
CA LEU A 198 20.07 6.99 -7.62
C LEU A 198 18.71 6.41 -7.24
N TYR A 199 18.69 5.28 -6.54
CA TYR A 199 17.46 4.65 -6.05
C TYR A 199 16.68 5.58 -5.12
N VAL A 200 17.35 6.21 -4.16
CA VAL A 200 16.76 7.19 -3.24
C VAL A 200 16.11 8.35 -3.99
N LYS A 201 16.78 8.86 -5.03
CA LYS A 201 16.26 9.95 -5.88
C LYS A 201 15.05 9.53 -6.71
N LEU A 202 15.05 8.31 -7.23
CA LEU A 202 13.95 7.78 -8.06
C LEU A 202 12.74 7.31 -7.24
N THR A 203 12.94 7.08 -5.92
CA THR A 203 11.93 6.51 -5.02
C THR A 203 11.64 7.48 -3.87
N PRO A 204 10.90 8.58 -4.12
CA PRO A 204 10.54 9.53 -3.07
C PRO A 204 9.62 8.84 -2.05
N ILE A 205 10.04 8.81 -0.79
CA ILE A 205 9.32 8.18 0.32
C ILE A 205 9.31 9.14 1.50
N ALA A 206 8.18 9.28 2.17
CA ALA A 206 8.05 10.11 3.36
C ALA A 206 8.94 9.59 4.51
N LYS A 207 9.50 10.50 5.30
CA LYS A 207 10.49 10.20 6.35
C LYS A 207 10.05 9.09 7.31
N TRP A 208 8.78 9.09 7.70
CA TRP A 208 8.23 8.06 8.60
C TRP A 208 8.16 6.66 7.99
N LEU A 209 7.98 6.54 6.66
CA LEU A 209 8.04 5.27 5.93
C LEU A 209 9.48 4.77 5.76
N ILE A 210 10.46 5.69 5.65
CA ILE A 210 11.88 5.33 5.66
C ILE A 210 12.23 4.66 6.99
N ASN A 211 11.76 5.23 8.10
CA ASN A 211 11.95 4.64 9.43
C ASN A 211 11.30 3.24 9.55
N ARG A 212 10.29 2.96 8.73
CA ARG A 212 9.59 1.67 8.61
C ARG A 212 10.14 0.75 7.52
N GLN A 213 11.32 1.08 6.98
CA GLN A 213 12.07 0.26 6.02
C GLN A 213 11.30 -0.02 4.72
N GLU A 214 10.51 0.94 4.25
CA GLU A 214 9.72 0.80 3.03
C GLU A 214 10.60 0.68 1.77
N ARG A 215 11.79 1.31 1.74
CA ARG A 215 12.74 1.18 0.62
C ARG A 215 13.26 -0.24 0.47
N GLU A 216 13.59 -0.87 1.58
CA GLU A 216 14.05 -2.25 1.65
C GLU A 216 12.94 -3.22 1.23
N GLU A 217 11.70 -2.98 1.65
CA GLU A 217 10.53 -3.76 1.25
C GLU A 217 10.28 -3.67 -0.27
N LEU A 218 10.40 -2.49 -0.86
CA LEU A 218 10.26 -2.30 -2.31
C LEU A 218 11.35 -3.06 -3.08
N LEU A 219 12.59 -3.03 -2.62
CA LEU A 219 13.69 -3.80 -3.23
C LEU A 219 13.46 -5.31 -3.12
N LEU A 220 13.05 -5.78 -1.94
CA LEU A 220 12.71 -7.19 -1.75
C LEU A 220 11.64 -7.63 -2.75
N ARG A 221 10.59 -6.84 -2.94
CA ARG A 221 9.51 -7.10 -3.91
C ARG A 221 10.01 -7.08 -5.35
N PHE A 222 10.88 -6.13 -5.69
CA PHE A 222 11.49 -6.08 -7.03
C PHE A 222 12.24 -7.36 -7.36
N PHE A 223 13.11 -7.82 -6.48
CA PHE A 223 13.87 -9.04 -6.70
C PHE A 223 12.97 -10.28 -6.73
N ALA A 224 12.10 -10.43 -5.75
CA ALA A 224 11.21 -11.57 -5.65
C ALA A 224 10.29 -11.68 -6.86
N PHE A 225 9.56 -10.64 -7.23
CA PHE A 225 8.64 -10.69 -8.37
C PHE A 225 9.37 -10.83 -9.71
N SER A 226 10.57 -10.28 -9.88
CA SER A 226 11.34 -10.49 -11.10
C SER A 226 11.83 -11.93 -11.30
N GLU A 227 12.02 -12.67 -10.21
CA GLU A 227 12.38 -14.11 -10.25
C GLU A 227 11.16 -15.02 -10.33
N TRP A 228 10.10 -14.69 -9.60
CA TRP A 228 8.88 -15.50 -9.60
C TRP A 228 8.05 -15.39 -10.88
N TYR A 229 8.21 -14.30 -11.62
CA TYR A 229 7.46 -14.11 -12.86
C TYR A 229 7.76 -15.21 -13.89
N PRO A 230 6.73 -15.79 -14.56
CA PRO A 230 5.29 -15.49 -14.43
C PRO A 230 4.54 -16.39 -13.43
N SER A 231 5.22 -17.20 -12.63
CA SER A 231 4.67 -18.39 -11.96
C SER A 231 4.23 -18.20 -10.49
N PHE A 232 4.30 -16.97 -9.93
CA PHE A 232 3.85 -16.76 -8.54
C PHE A 232 2.32 -16.91 -8.37
N SER A 233 1.90 -17.38 -7.19
CA SER A 233 0.52 -17.76 -6.89
C SER A 233 -0.03 -17.09 -5.62
N ASP A 234 -1.35 -17.17 -5.42
CA ASP A 234 -2.04 -16.63 -4.22
C ASP A 234 -2.07 -17.61 -3.03
N SER A 235 -1.46 -18.78 -3.16
CA SER A 235 -1.69 -19.93 -2.23
C SER A 235 -1.35 -19.64 -0.77
N SER A 236 -0.40 -18.77 -0.48
CA SER A 236 0.07 -18.48 0.90
C SER A 236 0.10 -17.02 1.28
N GLY A 237 -0.36 -16.13 0.39
CA GLY A 237 -0.24 -14.67 0.56
C GLY A 237 1.19 -14.16 0.27
N ILE A 238 1.28 -12.94 -0.25
CA ILE A 238 2.55 -12.35 -0.69
C ILE A 238 3.55 -12.19 0.46
N SER A 239 3.10 -11.75 1.64
CA SER A 239 3.98 -11.53 2.78
C SER A 239 4.73 -12.80 3.16
N LYS A 240 4.03 -13.94 3.26
CA LYS A 240 4.66 -15.24 3.57
C LYS A 240 5.59 -15.74 2.47
N GLN A 241 5.28 -15.46 1.21
CA GLN A 241 6.16 -15.80 0.10
C GLN A 241 7.45 -14.97 0.15
N LEU A 242 7.37 -13.68 0.49
CA LEU A 242 8.54 -12.82 0.70
C LEU A 242 9.38 -13.26 1.89
N ASP A 243 8.76 -13.78 2.96
CA ASP A 243 9.46 -14.37 4.11
C ASP A 243 10.30 -15.57 3.67
N ASN A 244 9.70 -16.49 2.89
CA ASN A 244 10.40 -17.65 2.35
C ASN A 244 11.53 -17.23 1.41
N TYR A 245 11.28 -16.25 0.53
CA TYR A 245 12.29 -15.73 -0.38
C TYR A 245 13.49 -15.13 0.37
N MET A 246 13.25 -14.34 1.43
CA MET A 246 14.31 -13.82 2.30
C MET A 246 15.17 -14.93 2.89
N LYS A 247 14.51 -16.00 3.38
CA LYS A 247 15.20 -17.15 3.98
C LYS A 247 16.06 -17.88 2.95
N GLU A 248 15.48 -18.26 1.82
CA GLU A 248 16.16 -18.96 0.72
C GLU A 248 17.35 -18.15 0.20
N LYS A 249 17.14 -16.86 -0.06
CA LYS A 249 18.23 -16.00 -0.56
C LYS A 249 19.34 -15.81 0.46
N ASN A 250 19.06 -15.70 1.75
CA ASN A 250 20.11 -15.62 2.77
C ASN A 250 20.99 -16.89 2.81
N GLU A 251 20.38 -18.07 2.58
CA GLU A 251 21.11 -19.35 2.53
C GLU A 251 21.98 -19.48 1.26
N GLU A 252 21.51 -18.95 0.13
CA GLU A 252 22.16 -19.06 -1.17
C GLU A 252 23.11 -17.90 -1.49
N PHE A 253 23.10 -16.79 -0.72
CA PHE A 253 23.74 -15.54 -1.08
C PHE A 253 25.27 -15.64 -1.10
N LYS A 254 25.82 -15.63 -2.31
CA LYS A 254 27.25 -15.66 -2.63
C LYS A 254 27.61 -14.52 -3.58
N ASP A 255 28.90 -14.25 -3.73
CA ASP A 255 29.41 -13.13 -4.54
C ASP A 255 28.87 -13.12 -5.98
N ALA A 256 28.69 -14.28 -6.61
CA ALA A 256 28.14 -14.37 -7.96
C ALA A 256 26.66 -13.92 -8.00
N LEU A 257 25.85 -14.28 -7.00
CA LEU A 257 24.46 -13.87 -6.91
C LEU A 257 24.36 -12.36 -6.57
N GLU A 258 25.24 -11.85 -5.68
CA GLU A 258 25.34 -10.42 -5.38
C GLU A 258 25.64 -9.60 -6.64
N GLN A 259 26.57 -10.06 -7.47
CA GLN A 259 26.91 -9.40 -8.74
C GLN A 259 25.74 -9.40 -9.71
N GLU A 260 25.08 -10.54 -9.93
CA GLU A 260 23.90 -10.64 -10.80
C GLU A 260 22.77 -9.71 -10.33
N MET A 261 22.42 -9.75 -9.04
CA MET A 261 21.37 -8.90 -8.50
C MET A 261 21.72 -7.41 -8.54
N THR A 262 22.98 -7.07 -8.33
CA THR A 262 23.49 -5.70 -8.47
C THR A 262 23.38 -5.21 -9.91
N GLU A 263 23.71 -6.03 -10.89
CA GLU A 263 23.56 -5.70 -12.31
C GLU A 263 22.09 -5.50 -12.66
N ARG A 264 21.21 -6.43 -12.26
CA ARG A 264 19.75 -6.31 -12.43
C ARG A 264 19.21 -5.01 -11.87
N PHE A 265 19.65 -4.64 -10.67
CA PHE A 265 19.30 -3.38 -10.03
C PHE A 265 19.78 -2.18 -10.86
N ASN A 266 21.06 -2.14 -11.20
CA ASN A 266 21.67 -1.00 -11.89
C ASN A 266 21.05 -0.73 -13.26
N ILE A 267 20.89 -1.76 -14.09
CA ILE A 267 20.28 -1.59 -15.43
C ILE A 267 18.84 -1.07 -15.33
N THR A 268 18.09 -1.56 -14.34
CA THR A 268 16.72 -1.11 -14.12
C THR A 268 16.67 0.35 -13.65
N MET A 269 17.50 0.73 -12.68
CA MET A 269 17.54 2.10 -12.16
C MET A 269 17.98 3.12 -13.21
N GLU A 270 19.00 2.80 -14.01
CA GLU A 270 19.44 3.68 -15.11
C GLU A 270 18.37 3.80 -16.21
N PHE A 271 17.67 2.73 -16.55
CA PHE A 271 16.54 2.80 -17.46
C PHE A 271 15.43 3.72 -16.92
N VAL A 272 15.03 3.55 -15.66
CA VAL A 272 14.00 4.37 -15.03
C VAL A 272 14.40 5.86 -15.01
N LYS A 273 15.66 6.17 -14.67
CA LYS A 273 16.21 7.53 -14.71
C LYS A 273 16.12 8.15 -16.10
N LYS A 274 16.47 7.39 -17.14
CA LYS A 274 16.51 7.85 -18.54
C LYS A 274 15.10 8.00 -19.13
N CYS A 275 14.23 7.04 -18.86
CA CYS A 275 12.98 6.85 -19.60
C CYS A 275 11.72 7.31 -18.86
N TYR A 276 11.66 7.19 -17.54
CA TYR A 276 10.45 7.59 -16.82
C TYR A 276 10.50 9.06 -16.38
N PRO A 277 9.43 9.83 -16.63
CA PRO A 277 9.45 11.27 -16.38
C PRO A 277 9.62 11.64 -14.90
N TYR A 278 9.11 10.79 -14.00
CA TYR A 278 9.04 11.06 -12.54
C TYR A 278 9.68 9.95 -11.70
N GLY A 279 10.57 9.13 -12.27
CA GLY A 279 11.10 7.94 -11.61
C GLY A 279 9.98 6.95 -11.27
N PHE A 280 9.89 6.50 -10.03
CA PHE A 280 8.80 5.64 -9.56
C PHE A 280 7.62 6.42 -8.96
N ALA A 281 7.62 7.74 -9.00
CA ALA A 281 6.48 8.56 -8.59
C ALA A 281 5.48 8.72 -9.74
N LYS A 282 4.21 8.96 -9.44
CA LYS A 282 3.16 9.20 -10.44
C LYS A 282 3.28 10.57 -11.11
N ASN A 283 3.77 11.57 -10.37
CA ASN A 283 3.94 12.95 -10.84
C ASN A 283 4.89 13.72 -9.92
N THR A 284 5.21 14.96 -10.27
CA THR A 284 6.12 15.83 -9.49
C THR A 284 5.60 16.22 -8.10
N LYS A 285 4.29 16.14 -7.88
CA LYS A 285 3.65 16.52 -6.60
C LYS A 285 3.60 15.35 -5.62
N THR A 286 3.69 14.12 -6.12
CA THR A 286 3.61 12.91 -5.30
C THR A 286 4.95 12.69 -4.58
N LYS A 287 4.92 12.77 -3.25
CA LYS A 287 6.10 12.52 -2.38
C LYS A 287 6.19 11.07 -1.88
N GLN A 288 5.44 10.19 -2.49
CA GLN A 288 5.35 8.78 -2.06
C GLN A 288 5.18 7.86 -3.26
N VAL A 289 5.74 6.68 -3.14
CA VAL A 289 5.65 5.62 -4.15
C VAL A 289 4.72 4.53 -3.63
N ALA A 290 3.69 4.22 -4.40
CA ALA A 290 2.79 3.10 -4.10
C ALA A 290 3.45 1.77 -4.48
N ARG A 291 3.38 0.77 -3.60
CA ARG A 291 3.91 -0.58 -3.88
C ARG A 291 3.43 -1.16 -5.21
N PRO A 292 2.10 -1.17 -5.54
CA PRO A 292 1.63 -1.69 -6.81
C PRO A 292 2.21 -0.97 -8.03
N TYR A 293 2.42 0.34 -7.92
CA TYR A 293 3.00 1.16 -8.98
C TYR A 293 4.49 0.84 -9.16
N PHE A 294 5.24 0.79 -8.06
CA PHE A 294 6.65 0.43 -8.06
C PHE A 294 6.89 -0.98 -8.63
N GLU A 295 6.11 -1.97 -8.20
CA GLU A 295 6.21 -3.35 -8.67
C GLU A 295 5.99 -3.45 -10.19
N ALA A 296 4.94 -2.79 -10.70
CA ALA A 296 4.66 -2.78 -12.12
C ALA A 296 5.80 -2.16 -12.93
N LEU A 297 6.28 -0.99 -12.50
CA LEU A 297 7.31 -0.22 -13.23
C LEU A 297 8.67 -0.91 -13.16
N SER A 298 9.11 -1.33 -11.96
CA SER A 298 10.44 -1.89 -11.78
C SER A 298 10.57 -3.27 -12.42
N VAL A 299 9.60 -4.16 -12.15
CA VAL A 299 9.62 -5.53 -12.69
C VAL A 299 9.33 -5.53 -14.19
N GLY A 300 8.34 -4.74 -14.64
CA GLY A 300 8.02 -4.60 -16.07
C GLY A 300 9.20 -4.07 -16.88
N ALA A 301 9.90 -3.05 -16.36
CA ALA A 301 11.11 -2.52 -17.00
C ALA A 301 12.22 -3.57 -17.07
N TYR A 302 12.51 -4.24 -15.94
CA TYR A 302 13.53 -5.29 -15.93
C TYR A 302 13.25 -6.41 -16.93
N LEU A 303 12.01 -6.92 -16.98
CA LEU A 303 11.63 -7.98 -17.90
C LEU A 303 11.71 -7.54 -19.37
N ALA A 304 11.33 -6.31 -19.69
CA ALA A 304 11.48 -5.75 -21.03
C ALA A 304 12.95 -5.62 -21.43
N LEU A 305 13.81 -5.16 -20.51
CA LEU A 305 15.25 -5.06 -20.72
C LEU A 305 15.95 -6.42 -20.85
N LYS A 306 15.47 -7.43 -20.13
CA LYS A 306 15.98 -8.80 -20.26
C LYS A 306 15.77 -9.36 -21.66
N GLU A 307 14.64 -9.02 -22.31
CA GLU A 307 14.36 -9.40 -23.70
C GLU A 307 15.10 -8.47 -24.69
N ASN A 308 15.20 -7.17 -24.41
CA ASN A 308 15.83 -6.15 -25.27
C ASN A 308 16.76 -5.24 -24.45
N PRO A 309 18.04 -5.61 -24.25
CA PRO A 309 18.96 -4.84 -23.38
C PRO A 309 19.18 -3.38 -23.79
N ASN A 310 19.01 -3.04 -25.07
CA ASN A 310 19.16 -1.68 -25.61
C ASN A 310 17.83 -0.95 -25.79
N LEU A 311 16.75 -1.41 -25.12
CA LEU A 311 15.44 -0.79 -25.20
C LEU A 311 15.46 0.60 -24.58
N ILE A 312 14.89 1.56 -25.30
CA ILE A 312 14.65 2.93 -24.83
C ILE A 312 13.23 3.32 -25.15
N ILE A 313 12.66 4.19 -24.33
CA ILE A 313 11.37 4.82 -24.57
C ILE A 313 11.50 6.32 -24.30
N THR A 314 10.81 7.15 -25.08
CA THR A 314 10.74 8.59 -24.77
C THR A 314 9.91 8.84 -23.51
N LYS A 315 10.19 9.93 -22.80
CA LYS A 315 9.42 10.31 -21.60
C LYS A 315 7.94 10.53 -21.90
N GLU A 316 7.61 11.07 -23.05
CA GLU A 316 6.23 11.30 -23.52
C GLU A 316 5.51 9.98 -23.76
N SER A 317 6.17 9.00 -24.38
CA SER A 317 5.59 7.66 -24.60
C SER A 317 5.44 6.90 -23.28
N ALA A 318 6.40 7.03 -22.37
CA ALA A 318 6.29 6.48 -21.02
C ALA A 318 5.13 7.12 -20.23
N GLU A 319 4.96 8.44 -20.30
CA GLU A 319 3.85 9.14 -19.67
C GLU A 319 2.49 8.68 -20.19
N LYS A 320 2.34 8.50 -21.51
CA LYS A 320 1.13 7.92 -22.10
C LYS A 320 0.84 6.52 -21.57
N LEU A 321 1.85 5.66 -21.49
CA LEU A 321 1.72 4.32 -20.97
C LEU A 321 1.28 4.33 -19.50
N LEU A 322 1.87 5.19 -18.67
CA LEU A 322 1.63 5.26 -17.22
C LEU A 322 0.35 6.04 -16.85
N THR A 323 -0.23 6.80 -17.79
CA THR A 323 -1.52 7.48 -17.62
C THR A 323 -2.68 6.74 -18.29
N ASP A 324 -2.42 5.58 -18.89
CA ASP A 324 -3.47 4.76 -19.49
C ASP A 324 -4.51 4.34 -18.44
N PRO A 325 -5.83 4.48 -18.71
CA PRO A 325 -6.89 4.14 -17.77
C PRO A 325 -6.84 2.69 -17.27
N GLN A 326 -6.44 1.73 -18.10
CA GLN A 326 -6.33 0.32 -17.71
C GLN A 326 -5.19 0.13 -16.71
N PHE A 327 -4.05 0.80 -16.95
CA PHE A 327 -2.94 0.78 -16.00
C PHE A 327 -3.33 1.42 -14.66
N ILE A 328 -3.93 2.62 -14.69
CA ILE A 328 -4.38 3.33 -13.49
C ILE A 328 -5.35 2.46 -12.69
N ALA A 329 -6.32 1.81 -13.33
CA ALA A 329 -7.25 0.90 -12.68
C ALA A 329 -6.52 -0.29 -12.00
N SER A 330 -5.46 -0.83 -12.61
CA SER A 330 -4.69 -1.96 -12.08
C SER A 330 -3.84 -1.63 -10.84
N VAL A 331 -3.47 -0.36 -10.67
CA VAL A 331 -2.67 0.15 -9.54
C VAL A 331 -3.47 1.01 -8.57
N SER A 332 -4.78 1.19 -8.81
CA SER A 332 -5.71 1.94 -7.95
C SER A 332 -5.99 1.22 -6.64
N GLY A 333 -6.72 1.88 -5.73
CA GLY A 333 -7.12 1.31 -4.43
C GLY A 333 -8.23 0.26 -4.49
N ARG A 334 -8.58 -0.27 -5.69
CA ARG A 334 -9.62 -1.30 -5.84
C ARG A 334 -9.32 -2.56 -5.02
N TYR A 335 -10.36 -3.29 -4.70
CA TYR A 335 -10.26 -4.62 -4.11
C TYR A 335 -9.48 -5.58 -5.03
N GLN A 336 -8.68 -6.45 -4.43
CA GLN A 336 -7.89 -7.49 -5.12
C GLN A 336 -6.64 -7.05 -5.91
N THR A 337 -6.16 -5.83 -5.75
CA THR A 337 -4.89 -5.37 -6.37
C THR A 337 -3.65 -6.19 -5.96
N HIS A 338 -3.76 -6.97 -4.89
CA HIS A 338 -2.71 -7.83 -4.34
C HIS A 338 -2.76 -9.30 -4.83
N ARG A 339 -3.78 -9.69 -5.62
CA ARG A 339 -3.83 -11.04 -6.17
C ARG A 339 -2.77 -11.27 -7.24
N ALA A 340 -2.21 -12.48 -7.29
CA ALA A 340 -1.18 -12.85 -8.24
C ALA A 340 -1.57 -12.54 -9.70
N LYS A 341 -2.85 -12.77 -10.07
CA LYS A 341 -3.38 -12.42 -11.39
C LYS A 341 -3.27 -10.92 -11.68
N THR A 342 -3.65 -10.07 -10.72
CA THR A 342 -3.63 -8.61 -10.88
C THR A 342 -2.19 -8.08 -10.90
N ILE A 343 -1.31 -8.65 -10.06
CA ILE A 343 0.11 -8.29 -10.05
C ILE A 343 0.75 -8.64 -11.41
N ARG A 344 0.49 -9.84 -11.94
CA ARG A 344 0.97 -10.22 -13.28
C ARG A 344 0.45 -9.29 -14.35
N ALA A 345 -0.85 -9.02 -14.38
CA ALA A 345 -1.47 -8.17 -15.39
C ALA A 345 -0.85 -6.76 -15.44
N ARG A 346 -0.57 -6.14 -14.27
CA ARG A 346 0.08 -4.80 -14.26
C ARG A 346 1.55 -4.84 -14.66
N ILE A 347 2.27 -5.93 -14.35
CA ILE A 347 3.65 -6.15 -14.80
C ILE A 347 3.67 -6.35 -16.32
N ASP A 348 2.78 -7.20 -16.84
CA ASP A 348 2.64 -7.45 -18.29
C ASP A 348 2.28 -6.18 -19.04
N PHE A 349 1.34 -5.38 -18.51
CA PHE A 349 0.95 -4.11 -19.12
C PHE A 349 2.16 -3.19 -19.33
N VAL A 350 3.00 -3.03 -18.30
CA VAL A 350 4.20 -2.19 -18.41
C VAL A 350 5.24 -2.84 -19.34
N LYS A 351 5.53 -4.13 -19.16
CA LYS A 351 6.50 -4.86 -19.99
C LYS A 351 6.15 -4.77 -21.48
N ASP A 352 4.91 -5.08 -21.85
CA ASP A 352 4.47 -5.13 -23.23
C ASP A 352 4.30 -3.73 -23.81
N GLY A 353 3.83 -2.75 -23.01
CA GLY A 353 3.78 -1.35 -23.41
C GLY A 353 5.16 -0.76 -23.67
N LEU A 354 6.16 -1.07 -22.84
CA LEU A 354 7.55 -0.67 -23.09
C LEU A 354 8.09 -1.24 -24.40
N LYS A 355 7.74 -2.47 -24.75
CA LYS A 355 8.15 -3.11 -26.02
C LYS A 355 7.41 -2.50 -27.22
N GLN A 356 6.14 -2.14 -27.06
CA GLN A 356 5.31 -1.56 -28.09
C GLN A 356 5.73 -0.11 -28.44
N TYR A 357 5.99 0.72 -27.43
CA TYR A 357 6.33 2.12 -27.59
C TYR A 357 7.83 2.42 -27.58
N GLY A 358 8.63 1.42 -27.24
CA GLY A 358 10.08 1.53 -27.19
C GLY A 358 10.75 1.32 -28.55
N TYR A 359 11.99 1.72 -28.65
CA TYR A 359 12.86 1.47 -29.77
C TYR A 359 14.23 1.02 -29.27
N VAL A 360 14.99 0.38 -30.16
CA VAL A 360 16.35 -0.08 -29.87
C VAL A 360 17.35 0.97 -30.32
N GLU A 361 18.13 1.50 -29.38
CA GLU A 361 19.21 2.43 -29.70
C GLU A 361 20.33 1.64 -30.40
N CYS A 362 20.49 1.85 -31.72
CA CYS A 362 21.67 1.34 -32.42
C CYS A 362 22.91 2.08 -31.90
N LYS A 363 23.78 1.40 -31.16
CA LYS A 363 25.10 1.94 -30.88
C LYS A 363 25.81 2.18 -32.21
N LYS A 364 26.06 3.46 -32.52
CA LYS A 364 26.98 3.86 -33.61
C LYS A 364 28.43 3.53 -33.24
#